data_6edf2eed0f46ca30926e886c0a6fe574
#
_entry.id   6edf2eed0f46ca30926e886c0a6fe574
#
_cell.length_a   1.000
_cell.length_b   1.000
_cell.length_c   1.000
_cell.angle_alpha   90.00
_cell.angle_beta   90.00
_cell.angle_gamma   90.00
#
_symmetry.space_group_name_H-M   'P 1'
#
loop_
_entity.id
_entity.type
_entity.pdbx_description
1 polymer ?
#
loop_
_entity_poly.entity_id
_entity_poly.type
_entity_poly.pdbx_seq_one_letter_code
_entity_poly.pdbx_strand_id
1 'polypeptide(L)'
;MENRKVYLDNHTNLLQLEEHMYPLVDVKTPNVFRNLFHYDEIPKIAFNDRIVPHCMPDEIWITDTTFRDGQQSRAPYSTEQIVTLYDYFHRLGGPKGKIRQCEFFLYSKKDRDAVYKCMDRDFKFPEVTSWIRASKKDFQLVKEIG
;
A
#
# COMPACT_ATOMS: atom_id res chain seq x y z
N MET A 1 -5.21 24.65 21.47
CA MET A 1 -5.05 24.69 20.00
C MET A 1 -4.35 26.00 19.69
N GLU A 2 -3.10 25.96 19.25
CA GLU A 2 -2.42 27.16 18.80
C GLU A 2 -3.11 27.70 17.54
N ASN A 3 -3.44 28.98 17.57
CA ASN A 3 -4.04 29.65 16.40
C ASN A 3 -2.96 29.80 15.32
N ARG A 4 -2.96 28.91 14.35
CA ARG A 4 -2.08 29.02 13.17
C ARG A 4 -2.49 30.26 12.36
N LYS A 5 -1.49 31.07 12.01
CA LYS A 5 -1.74 32.25 11.20
C LYS A 5 -1.87 31.88 9.73
N VAL A 6 -2.91 32.37 9.10
CA VAL A 6 -3.08 32.31 7.65
C VAL A 6 -2.55 33.62 7.07
N TYR A 7 -1.72 33.57 6.07
CA TYR A 7 -1.20 34.72 5.36
C TYR A 7 -1.38 34.58 3.86
N LEU A 8 -1.43 35.72 3.16
CA LEU A 8 -1.48 35.75 1.72
C LEU A 8 -0.04 35.76 1.17
N ASP A 9 0.30 34.76 0.39
CA ASP A 9 1.54 34.77 -0.38
C ASP A 9 1.37 35.69 -1.59
N ASN A 10 2.08 36.78 -1.58
CA ASN A 10 1.98 37.80 -2.63
C ASN A 10 2.58 37.38 -3.98
N HIS A 11 3.38 36.30 -4.03
CA HIS A 11 3.93 35.77 -5.29
C HIS A 11 2.95 34.84 -6.00
N THR A 12 2.30 33.99 -5.24
CA THR A 12 1.35 33.00 -5.79
C THR A 12 -0.09 33.47 -5.71
N ASN A 13 -0.36 34.55 -4.97
CA ASN A 13 -1.70 35.05 -4.64
C ASN A 13 -2.61 33.99 -3.99
N LEU A 14 -2.00 33.08 -3.26
CA LEU A 14 -2.69 32.02 -2.52
C LEU A 14 -2.62 32.26 -1.02
N LEU A 15 -3.68 31.87 -0.32
CA LEU A 15 -3.67 31.80 1.14
C LEU A 15 -2.83 30.61 1.57
N GLN A 16 -1.81 30.87 2.37
CA GLN A 16 -0.96 29.86 2.95
C GLN A 16 -1.13 29.79 4.46
N LEU A 17 -0.96 28.61 5.01
CA LEU A 17 -0.92 28.38 6.43
C LEU A 17 0.54 28.47 6.91
N GLU A 18 0.76 29.14 8.06
CA GLU A 18 2.08 29.17 8.67
C GLU A 18 2.61 27.75 8.87
N GLU A 19 3.80 27.49 8.34
CA GLU A 19 4.44 26.18 8.52
C GLU A 19 4.69 25.94 10.00
N HIS A 20 4.12 24.87 10.50
CA HIS A 20 4.37 24.43 11.86
C HIS A 20 5.45 23.34 11.83
N MET A 21 6.64 23.72 12.24
CA MET A 21 7.70 22.75 12.48
C MET A 21 7.40 22.02 13.79
N TYR A 22 6.92 20.80 13.68
CA TYR A 22 6.85 19.93 14.85
C TYR A 22 8.26 19.57 15.29
N PRO A 23 8.64 19.87 16.56
CA PRO A 23 9.92 19.40 17.03
C PRO A 23 9.94 17.87 16.95
N LEU A 24 10.90 17.33 16.20
CA LEU A 24 11.19 15.91 16.22
C LEU A 24 11.79 15.60 17.60
N VAL A 25 10.96 15.17 18.51
CA VAL A 25 11.40 14.65 19.79
C VAL A 25 11.74 13.18 19.58
N ASP A 26 12.99 12.83 19.83
CA ASP A 26 13.42 11.44 19.80
C ASP A 26 12.79 10.70 21.00
N VAL A 27 11.66 10.09 20.77
CA VAL A 27 10.92 9.33 21.78
C VAL A 27 11.19 7.84 21.56
N LYS A 28 11.52 7.12 22.65
CA LYS A 28 11.74 5.66 22.61
C LYS A 28 10.55 4.89 22.05
N THR A 29 9.35 5.43 22.20
CA THR A 29 8.12 4.88 21.67
C THR A 29 7.44 5.94 20.82
N PRO A 30 7.09 5.66 19.57
CA PRO A 30 6.32 6.61 18.76
C PRO A 30 5.03 7.00 19.47
N ASN A 31 4.57 8.25 19.30
CA ASN A 31 3.28 8.72 19.79
C ASN A 31 2.15 8.00 19.03
N VAL A 32 1.81 6.83 19.47
CA VAL A 32 0.73 6.02 18.88
C VAL A 32 -0.63 6.28 19.54
N PHE A 33 -0.69 7.21 20.50
CA PHE A 33 -1.91 7.62 21.19
C PHE A 33 -2.73 6.44 21.74
N ARG A 34 -2.05 5.46 22.34
CA ARG A 34 -2.67 4.22 22.84
C ARG A 34 -3.77 4.47 23.87
N ASN A 35 -3.71 5.59 24.57
CA ASN A 35 -4.75 6.04 25.50
C ASN A 35 -6.04 6.51 24.82
N LEU A 36 -5.95 6.92 23.54
CA LEU A 36 -7.09 7.34 22.72
C LEU A 36 -7.55 6.20 21.79
N PHE A 37 -6.58 5.44 21.26
CA PHE A 37 -6.83 4.32 20.37
C PHE A 37 -6.32 3.05 21.02
N HIS A 38 -7.22 2.15 21.36
CA HIS A 38 -6.89 0.86 21.96
C HIS A 38 -6.41 -0.09 20.87
N TYR A 39 -5.10 -0.14 20.66
CA TYR A 39 -4.49 -1.03 19.65
C TYR A 39 -4.46 -2.50 20.08
N ASP A 40 -4.68 -2.77 21.36
CA ASP A 40 -4.66 -4.12 21.90
C ASP A 40 -6.00 -4.83 21.72
N GLU A 41 -7.05 -4.09 21.37
CA GLU A 41 -8.36 -4.63 21.10
C GLU A 41 -8.73 -4.45 19.63
N ILE A 42 -9.02 -5.57 18.97
CA ILE A 42 -9.61 -5.54 17.63
C ILE A 42 -11.04 -5.00 17.76
N PRO A 43 -11.47 -4.07 16.88
CA PRO A 43 -12.83 -3.56 16.89
C PRO A 43 -13.83 -4.72 16.87
N LYS A 44 -14.72 -4.75 17.87
CA LYS A 44 -15.76 -5.77 17.94
C LYS A 44 -16.82 -5.49 16.90
N ILE A 45 -17.14 -6.47 16.07
CA ILE A 45 -18.20 -6.39 15.09
C ILE A 45 -19.47 -6.93 15.75
N ALA A 46 -20.51 -6.09 15.84
CA ALA A 46 -21.83 -6.52 16.24
C ALA A 46 -22.65 -6.86 14.98
N PHE A 47 -23.21 -8.05 14.95
CA PHE A 47 -24.13 -8.48 13.89
C PHE A 47 -25.35 -9.13 14.53
N ASN A 48 -26.54 -8.63 14.21
CA ASN A 48 -27.81 -9.05 14.83
C ASN A 48 -27.75 -9.06 16.38
N ASP A 49 -27.30 -7.95 16.97
CA ASP A 49 -27.14 -7.75 18.41
C ASP A 49 -26.20 -8.76 19.11
N ARG A 50 -25.38 -9.46 18.34
CA ARG A 50 -24.37 -10.39 18.84
C ARG A 50 -22.98 -9.92 18.44
N ILE A 51 -22.04 -10.03 19.39
CA ILE A 51 -20.64 -9.83 19.10
C ILE A 51 -20.11 -11.07 18.38
N VAL A 52 -19.59 -10.87 17.17
CA VAL A 52 -18.96 -11.93 16.38
C VAL A 52 -17.51 -12.09 16.85
N PRO A 53 -17.07 -13.28 17.29
CA PRO A 53 -15.68 -13.51 17.63
C PRO A 53 -14.78 -13.38 16.39
N HIS A 54 -13.63 -12.75 16.56
CA HIS A 54 -12.62 -12.68 15.51
C HIS A 54 -11.76 -13.94 15.51
N CYS A 55 -11.74 -14.64 14.38
CA CYS A 55 -10.77 -15.70 14.13
C CYS A 55 -9.54 -15.08 13.45
N MET A 56 -8.60 -14.61 14.26
CA MET A 56 -7.35 -14.08 13.73
C MET A 56 -6.45 -15.23 13.29
N PRO A 57 -5.77 -15.09 12.14
CA PRO A 57 -4.75 -16.04 11.72
C PRO A 57 -3.53 -15.97 12.63
N ASP A 58 -2.83 -17.07 12.80
CA ASP A 58 -1.59 -17.13 13.57
C ASP A 58 -0.48 -16.26 12.96
N GLU A 59 -0.53 -16.06 11.67
CA GLU A 59 0.43 -15.22 10.95
C GLU A 59 -0.28 -14.09 10.18
N ILE A 60 0.26 -12.88 10.31
CA ILE A 60 -0.17 -11.73 9.50
C ILE A 60 0.63 -11.76 8.20
N TRP A 61 -0.08 -11.72 7.08
CA TRP A 61 0.48 -11.58 5.74
C TRP A 61 0.16 -10.22 5.17
N ILE A 62 1.05 -9.71 4.35
CA ILE A 62 0.92 -8.40 3.74
C ILE A 62 0.70 -8.59 2.24
N THR A 63 -0.35 -7.96 1.72
CA THR A 63 -0.53 -7.74 0.28
C THR A 63 -0.11 -6.30 -0.02
N ASP A 64 0.85 -6.14 -0.92
CA ASP A 64 1.32 -4.83 -1.36
C ASP A 64 0.54 -4.37 -2.59
N THR A 65 0.09 -3.13 -2.59
CA THR A 65 -0.67 -2.52 -3.69
C THR A 65 0.07 -1.34 -4.36
N THR A 66 1.38 -1.23 -4.12
CA THR A 66 2.20 -0.14 -4.66
C THR A 66 2.12 -0.06 -6.19
N PHE A 67 2.12 -1.22 -6.87
CA PHE A 67 2.07 -1.27 -8.34
C PHE A 67 0.67 -1.11 -8.91
N ARG A 68 -0.33 -1.02 -8.07
CA ARG A 68 -1.71 -0.71 -8.40
C ARG A 68 -2.08 0.68 -7.86
N ASP A 69 -2.48 0.76 -6.61
CA ASP A 69 -2.99 1.99 -6.00
C ASP A 69 -1.89 3.04 -5.82
N GLY A 70 -0.67 2.63 -5.50
CA GLY A 70 0.46 3.53 -5.36
C GLY A 70 0.80 4.30 -6.64
N GLN A 71 0.51 3.75 -7.81
CA GLN A 71 0.71 4.42 -9.09
C GLN A 71 -0.39 5.43 -9.45
N GLN A 72 -1.51 5.44 -8.74
CA GLN A 72 -2.61 6.37 -9.03
C GLN A 72 -2.36 7.78 -8.49
N SER A 73 -1.55 7.89 -7.46
CA SER A 73 -1.25 9.17 -6.78
C SER A 73 0.00 9.89 -7.31
N ARG A 74 0.69 9.33 -8.30
CA ARG A 74 1.96 9.84 -8.84
C ARG A 74 2.17 9.46 -10.30
N ALA A 75 3.24 9.98 -10.92
CA ALA A 75 3.67 9.50 -12.23
C ALA A 75 3.95 7.98 -12.17
N PRO A 76 3.45 7.18 -13.13
CA PRO A 76 3.65 5.75 -13.15
C PRO A 76 5.12 5.36 -13.15
N TYR A 77 5.47 4.31 -12.41
CA TYR A 77 6.82 3.77 -12.40
C TYR A 77 7.24 3.25 -13.78
N SER A 78 8.54 3.30 -14.08
CA SER A 78 9.07 2.55 -15.22
C SER A 78 9.08 1.04 -14.92
N THR A 79 9.18 0.23 -15.97
CA THR A 79 9.30 -1.22 -15.81
C THR A 79 10.47 -1.61 -14.90
N GLU A 80 11.63 -0.95 -15.05
CA GLU A 80 12.82 -1.19 -14.24
C GLU A 80 12.62 -0.82 -12.78
N GLN A 81 11.92 0.28 -12.51
CA GLN A 81 11.59 0.68 -11.15
C GLN A 81 10.66 -0.34 -10.47
N ILE A 82 9.65 -0.82 -11.21
CA ILE A 82 8.73 -1.85 -10.71
C ILE A 82 9.51 -3.12 -10.33
N VAL A 83 10.36 -3.61 -11.22
CA VAL A 83 11.15 -4.82 -10.98
C VAL A 83 12.10 -4.63 -9.79
N THR A 84 12.76 -3.48 -9.69
CA THR A 84 13.64 -3.17 -8.55
C THR A 84 12.89 -3.15 -7.23
N LEU A 85 11.71 -2.52 -7.19
CA LEU A 85 10.86 -2.49 -6.00
C LEU A 85 10.34 -3.89 -5.64
N TYR A 86 9.99 -4.70 -6.63
CA TYR A 86 9.57 -6.08 -6.41
C TYR A 86 10.69 -6.94 -5.79
N ASP A 87 11.93 -6.78 -6.26
CA ASP A 87 13.10 -7.39 -5.66
C ASP A 87 13.30 -6.95 -4.19
N TYR A 88 13.02 -5.67 -3.88
CA TYR A 88 13.05 -5.18 -2.51
C TYR A 88 11.94 -5.78 -1.64
N PHE A 89 10.72 -5.90 -2.16
CA PHE A 89 9.62 -6.55 -1.43
C PHE A 89 9.90 -8.01 -1.13
N HIS A 90 10.51 -8.74 -2.06
CA HIS A 90 10.98 -10.09 -1.80
C HIS A 90 11.98 -10.13 -0.63
N ARG A 91 12.97 -9.25 -0.64
CA ARG A 91 13.99 -9.17 0.43
C ARG A 91 13.38 -8.73 1.77
N LEU A 92 12.49 -7.73 1.74
CA LEU A 92 11.80 -7.21 2.93
C LEU A 92 10.85 -8.25 3.54
N GLY A 93 10.20 -9.05 2.71
CA GLY A 93 9.35 -10.15 3.15
C GLY A 93 10.12 -11.24 3.92
N GLY A 94 11.42 -11.31 3.69
CA GLY A 94 12.32 -12.24 4.36
C GLY A 94 12.04 -13.72 4.02
N PRO A 95 12.71 -14.66 4.71
CA PRO A 95 12.66 -16.09 4.36
C PRO A 95 11.29 -16.73 4.53
N LYS A 96 10.43 -16.14 5.36
CA LYS A 96 9.04 -16.59 5.54
C LYS A 96 8.07 -15.94 4.57
N GLY A 97 8.50 -14.97 3.75
CA GLY A 97 7.67 -14.26 2.81
C GLY A 97 6.50 -13.54 3.47
N LYS A 98 6.77 -12.63 4.41
CA LYS A 98 5.73 -11.85 5.08
C LYS A 98 4.93 -11.00 4.10
N ILE A 99 5.57 -10.48 3.05
CA ILE A 99 4.88 -9.88 1.91
C ILE A 99 4.52 -11.06 0.99
N ARG A 100 3.23 -11.41 0.99
CA ARG A 100 2.73 -12.57 0.26
C ARG A 100 2.41 -12.29 -1.18
N GLN A 101 1.92 -11.11 -1.45
CA GLN A 101 1.40 -10.74 -2.77
C GLN A 101 1.76 -9.32 -3.11
N CYS A 102 2.01 -9.07 -4.39
CA CYS A 102 2.06 -7.74 -4.98
C CYS A 102 1.02 -7.65 -6.08
N GLU A 103 0.15 -6.63 -6.00
CA GLU A 103 -0.92 -6.44 -6.97
C GLU A 103 -0.52 -5.47 -8.08
N PHE A 104 -0.76 -5.87 -9.31
CA PHE A 104 -0.41 -5.14 -10.51
C PHE A 104 -1.64 -4.76 -11.35
N PHE A 105 -1.51 -3.70 -12.13
CA PHE A 105 -2.36 -3.47 -13.30
C PHE A 105 -1.82 -4.20 -14.53
N LEU A 106 -2.74 -4.56 -15.45
CA LEU A 106 -2.41 -5.27 -16.69
C LEU A 106 -2.79 -4.49 -17.94
N TYR A 107 -3.24 -3.24 -17.78
CA TYR A 107 -3.91 -2.52 -18.87
C TYR A 107 -2.97 -2.02 -19.96
N SER A 108 -1.78 -1.57 -19.60
CA SER A 108 -0.81 -1.09 -20.57
C SER A 108 0.22 -2.17 -20.94
N LYS A 109 0.86 -2.01 -22.10
CA LYS A 109 1.99 -2.88 -22.46
C LYS A 109 3.09 -2.82 -21.41
N LYS A 110 3.40 -1.63 -20.91
CA LYS A 110 4.41 -1.43 -19.86
C LYS A 110 4.08 -2.22 -18.60
N ASP A 111 2.81 -2.25 -18.16
CA ASP A 111 2.40 -2.98 -16.97
C ASP A 111 2.62 -4.49 -17.16
N ARG A 112 2.21 -5.03 -18.33
CA ARG A 112 2.44 -6.44 -18.65
C ARG A 112 3.91 -6.81 -18.77
N ASP A 113 4.72 -5.96 -19.41
CA ASP A 113 6.17 -6.16 -19.51
C ASP A 113 6.82 -6.19 -18.10
N ALA A 114 6.34 -5.37 -17.17
CA ALA A 114 6.79 -5.40 -15.79
C ALA A 114 6.38 -6.69 -15.07
N VAL A 115 5.13 -7.12 -15.25
CA VAL A 115 4.60 -8.37 -14.68
C VAL A 115 5.43 -9.56 -15.15
N TYR A 116 5.68 -9.71 -16.45
CA TYR A 116 6.50 -10.78 -16.97
C TYR A 116 7.91 -10.79 -16.36
N LYS A 117 8.56 -9.64 -16.26
CA LYS A 117 9.89 -9.53 -15.66
C LYS A 117 9.89 -9.84 -14.16
N CYS A 118 8.80 -9.56 -13.45
CA CYS A 118 8.64 -9.95 -12.05
C CYS A 118 8.43 -11.45 -11.92
N MET A 119 7.61 -12.06 -12.79
CA MET A 119 7.41 -13.52 -12.83
C MET A 119 8.71 -14.27 -13.17
N ASP A 120 9.54 -13.74 -14.06
CA ASP A 120 10.85 -14.32 -14.42
C ASP A 120 11.83 -14.39 -13.24
N ARG A 121 11.54 -13.70 -12.12
CA ARG A 121 12.34 -13.81 -10.87
C ARG A 121 12.17 -15.16 -10.18
N ASP A 122 11.10 -15.89 -10.50
CA ASP A 122 10.76 -17.19 -9.91
C ASP A 122 10.76 -17.18 -8.37
N PHE A 123 10.36 -16.04 -7.78
CA PHE A 123 10.24 -15.94 -6.33
C PHE A 123 8.98 -16.68 -5.86
N LYS A 124 9.11 -17.49 -4.81
CA LYS A 124 7.93 -18.05 -4.14
C LYS A 124 7.05 -16.95 -3.56
N PHE A 125 7.64 -15.87 -3.03
CA PHE A 125 6.97 -14.70 -2.48
C PHE A 125 7.79 -13.43 -2.76
N PRO A 126 7.11 -12.30 -3.01
CA PRO A 126 5.66 -12.17 -3.15
C PRO A 126 5.15 -12.81 -4.45
N GLU A 127 3.94 -13.35 -4.38
CA GLU A 127 3.22 -13.80 -5.57
C GLU A 127 2.82 -12.58 -6.41
N VAL A 128 2.92 -12.72 -7.73
CA VAL A 128 2.39 -11.72 -8.65
C VAL A 128 0.89 -11.94 -8.77
N THR A 129 0.12 -10.94 -8.38
CA THR A 129 -1.33 -10.94 -8.52
C THR A 129 -1.79 -9.73 -9.31
N SER A 130 -2.99 -9.78 -9.84
CA SER A 130 -3.53 -8.67 -10.60
C SER A 130 -4.92 -8.29 -10.13
N TRP A 131 -5.19 -7.00 -10.19
CA TRP A 131 -6.53 -6.47 -10.01
C TRP A 131 -7.15 -6.17 -11.36
N ILE A 132 -8.34 -6.70 -11.60
CA ILE A 132 -9.09 -6.50 -12.83
C ILE A 132 -10.54 -6.16 -12.53
N ARG A 133 -11.20 -5.52 -13.46
CA ARG A 133 -12.64 -5.30 -13.40
C ARG A 133 -13.37 -6.59 -13.82
N ALA A 134 -14.60 -6.78 -13.37
CA ALA A 134 -15.44 -7.91 -13.76
C ALA A 134 -15.96 -7.74 -15.21
N SER A 135 -15.05 -7.78 -16.18
CA SER A 135 -15.37 -7.66 -17.61
C SER A 135 -14.69 -8.76 -18.42
N LYS A 136 -15.33 -9.20 -19.50
CA LYS A 136 -14.77 -10.24 -20.38
C LYS A 136 -13.38 -9.89 -20.93
N LYS A 137 -13.14 -8.60 -21.23
CA LYS A 137 -11.86 -8.12 -21.75
C LYS A 137 -10.75 -8.24 -20.70
N ASP A 138 -11.05 -7.90 -19.46
CA ASP A 138 -10.07 -7.94 -18.37
C ASP A 138 -9.74 -9.38 -17.99
N PHE A 139 -10.72 -10.29 -17.98
CA PHE A 139 -10.48 -11.73 -17.81
C PHE A 139 -9.59 -12.31 -18.90
N GLN A 140 -9.73 -11.81 -20.14
CA GLN A 140 -8.88 -12.23 -21.25
C GLN A 140 -7.42 -11.82 -21.01
N LEU A 141 -7.17 -10.62 -20.47
CA LEU A 141 -5.80 -10.16 -20.13
C LEU A 141 -5.12 -11.10 -19.13
N VAL A 142 -5.85 -11.50 -18.09
CA VAL A 142 -5.31 -12.46 -17.10
C VAL A 142 -4.99 -13.80 -17.76
N LYS A 143 -5.89 -14.32 -18.60
CA LYS A 143 -5.68 -15.57 -19.29
C LYS A 143 -4.47 -15.57 -20.23
N GLU A 144 -4.13 -14.41 -20.81
CA GLU A 144 -2.98 -14.26 -21.71
C GLU A 144 -1.64 -14.22 -20.95
N ILE A 145 -1.66 -13.85 -19.70
CA ILE A 145 -0.46 -13.78 -18.88
C ILE A 145 -0.13 -15.11 -18.20
N GLY A 146 -1.12 -15.92 -17.91
CA GLY A 146 -1.00 -17.22 -17.25
C GLY A 146 -1.71 -17.20 -15.91
#